data_ff4f90c798cc5b858130245fa417bd6f
#
_entry.id   ff4f90c798cc5b858130245fa417bd6f
#
_cell.length_a   1.000
_cell.length_b   1.000
_cell.length_c   1.000
_cell.angle_alpha   90.00
_cell.angle_beta   90.00
_cell.angle_gamma   90.00
#
_symmetry.space_group_name_H-M   'P 1'
#
loop_
_entity.id
_entity.type
_entity.pdbx_description
1 polymer ?
#
loop_
_entity_poly.entity_id
_entity_poly.type
_entity_poly.pdbx_seq_one_letter_code
_entity_poly.pdbx_strand_id
1 'polypeptide(L)'
;MLHNFEDLRGRVGSAEPKTVAVACAHDGHTLEAVLRAAQEGILRYILIGHADEILSVGRTLGCEIDPATVINADTDEDAARIAVELILDGRADFLQKGLMQTATILKAVVNKQTGIGIGRPMSHVALLEVPGYAKLLGVTDGGMMPNPDLEGKKAIVRNAVEMFHALGYEEPLLSALCAAENVSPKIIETVDAAALKQAALGGEFGRCILEGPISLDLALDAESAKIKGYESPVTGKTDILVVPSMSAGNIMVKALIEFAGAKMAGVVIGAKCPIALNSRSASFEEKYNSLLVCALMSGGKRAGA
;
A
#
# COMPACT_ATOMS: atom_id res chain seq x y z
N MET A 1 -6.92 15.81 4.69
CA MET A 1 -6.95 15.25 3.32
C MET A 1 -5.56 15.43 2.71
N LEU A 2 -5.07 14.45 1.96
CA LEU A 2 -3.79 14.52 1.24
C LEU A 2 -4.08 14.74 -0.25
N HIS A 3 -3.48 15.78 -0.83
CA HIS A 3 -3.69 16.13 -2.24
C HIS A 3 -2.65 15.47 -3.14
N ASN A 4 -1.42 15.33 -2.67
CA ASN A 4 -0.27 14.81 -3.40
C ASN A 4 0.75 14.16 -2.46
N PHE A 5 1.83 13.60 -3.00
CA PHE A 5 2.89 13.00 -2.19
C PHE A 5 3.75 14.03 -1.45
N GLU A 6 3.76 15.30 -1.85
CA GLU A 6 4.45 16.34 -1.08
C GLU A 6 3.73 16.67 0.23
N ASP A 7 2.38 16.69 0.24
CA ASP A 7 1.60 16.79 1.48
C ASP A 7 1.91 15.62 2.43
N LEU A 8 2.03 14.39 1.87
CA LEU A 8 2.39 13.21 2.64
C LEU A 8 3.80 13.35 3.24
N ARG A 9 4.77 13.79 2.44
CA ARG A 9 6.15 14.04 2.87
C ARG A 9 6.22 15.06 4.00
N GLY A 10 5.47 16.17 3.88
CA GLY A 10 5.38 17.18 4.92
C GLY A 10 4.86 16.64 6.26
N ARG A 11 3.87 15.74 6.22
CA ARG A 11 3.34 15.09 7.44
C ARG A 11 4.34 14.13 8.07
N VAL A 12 5.00 13.29 7.27
CA VAL A 12 6.00 12.34 7.78
C VAL A 12 7.19 13.06 8.35
N GLY A 13 7.69 14.12 7.69
CA GLY A 13 8.84 14.91 8.14
C GLY A 13 8.64 15.63 9.47
N SER A 14 7.39 15.80 9.93
CA SER A 14 7.07 16.36 11.24
C SER A 14 6.92 15.30 12.35
N ALA A 15 6.98 14.01 12.02
CA ALA A 15 6.83 12.90 12.94
C ALA A 15 8.19 12.35 13.40
N GLU A 16 8.18 11.52 14.45
CA GLU A 16 9.39 10.80 14.89
C GLU A 16 9.82 9.80 13.80
N PRO A 17 11.12 9.79 13.38
CA PRO A 17 11.63 8.88 12.37
C PRO A 17 11.39 7.40 12.71
N LYS A 18 10.85 6.64 11.78
CA LYS A 18 10.60 5.21 11.91
C LYS A 18 11.74 4.40 11.33
N THR A 19 11.94 3.18 11.83
CA THR A 19 13.00 2.29 11.33
C THR A 19 12.43 1.31 10.30
N VAL A 20 12.99 1.31 9.09
CA VAL A 20 12.68 0.32 8.06
C VAL A 20 13.70 -0.83 8.06
N ALA A 21 13.22 -2.07 8.00
CA ALA A 21 14.05 -3.22 7.65
C ALA A 21 13.93 -3.51 6.14
N VAL A 22 15.05 -3.39 5.42
CA VAL A 22 15.10 -3.53 3.97
C VAL A 22 15.68 -4.89 3.61
N ALA A 23 14.85 -5.81 3.13
CA ALA A 23 15.28 -7.13 2.71
C ALA A 23 15.83 -7.11 1.28
N CYS A 24 17.04 -7.62 1.05
CA CYS A 24 17.81 -7.57 -0.21
C CYS A 24 18.01 -6.13 -0.71
N ALA A 25 18.72 -5.33 0.08
CA ALA A 25 18.91 -3.89 -0.13
C ALA A 25 19.94 -3.53 -1.21
N HIS A 26 20.44 -4.49 -1.99
CA HIS A 26 21.55 -4.32 -2.93
C HIS A 26 21.14 -3.83 -4.33
N ASP A 27 19.96 -3.21 -4.51
CA ASP A 27 19.59 -2.52 -5.75
C ASP A 27 19.63 -0.98 -5.61
N GLY A 28 20.05 -0.31 -6.70
CA GLY A 28 20.28 1.14 -6.69
C GLY A 28 19.03 1.94 -6.34
N HIS A 29 17.87 1.64 -6.94
CA HIS A 29 16.65 2.41 -6.70
C HIS A 29 16.11 2.24 -5.26
N THR A 30 16.18 1.02 -4.70
CA THR A 30 15.77 0.80 -3.31
C THR A 30 16.70 1.53 -2.35
N LEU A 31 18.01 1.37 -2.57
CA LEU A 31 19.00 1.95 -1.68
C LEU A 31 18.97 3.49 -1.73
N GLU A 32 18.86 4.06 -2.94
CA GLU A 32 18.72 5.51 -3.14
C GLU A 32 17.47 6.06 -2.41
N ALA A 33 16.31 5.39 -2.52
CA ALA A 33 15.08 5.79 -1.86
C ALA A 33 15.21 5.78 -0.33
N VAL A 34 15.81 4.74 0.22
CA VAL A 34 16.03 4.59 1.67
C VAL A 34 17.02 5.63 2.19
N LEU A 35 18.17 5.79 1.53
CA LEU A 35 19.21 6.74 1.93
C LEU A 35 18.71 8.17 1.85
N ARG A 36 17.96 8.52 0.80
CA ARG A 36 17.34 9.85 0.64
C ARG A 36 16.36 10.15 1.77
N ALA A 37 15.46 9.23 2.08
CA ALA A 37 14.51 9.42 3.17
C ALA A 37 15.20 9.52 4.55
N ALA A 38 16.33 8.81 4.74
CA ALA A 38 17.13 8.91 5.94
C ALA A 38 17.86 10.25 6.03
N GLN A 39 18.46 10.74 4.94
CA GLN A 39 19.11 12.06 4.87
C GLN A 39 18.13 13.21 5.17
N GLU A 40 16.87 13.04 4.79
CA GLU A 40 15.79 13.98 5.08
C GLU A 40 15.26 13.87 6.53
N GLY A 41 15.79 12.95 7.33
CA GLY A 41 15.36 12.71 8.72
C GLY A 41 14.01 12.02 8.86
N ILE A 42 13.47 11.45 7.76
CA ILE A 42 12.14 10.80 7.72
C ILE A 42 12.19 9.42 8.36
N LEU A 43 13.27 8.66 8.16
CA LEU A 43 13.41 7.30 8.67
C LEU A 43 14.84 6.96 9.09
N ARG A 44 14.94 5.87 9.84
CA ARG A 44 16.17 5.10 10.10
C ARG A 44 16.09 3.79 9.35
N TYR A 45 17.19 3.14 9.07
CA TYR A 45 17.20 1.92 8.28
C TYR A 45 18.09 0.83 8.86
N ILE A 46 17.74 -0.42 8.56
CA ILE A 46 18.57 -1.62 8.70
C ILE A 46 18.55 -2.29 7.33
N LEU A 47 19.72 -2.39 6.70
CA LEU A 47 19.89 -2.98 5.37
C LEU A 47 20.30 -4.44 5.51
N ILE A 48 19.62 -5.34 4.81
CA ILE A 48 19.82 -6.77 4.92
C ILE A 48 20.09 -7.34 3.51
N GLY A 49 21.11 -8.18 3.38
CA GLY A 49 21.50 -8.83 2.12
C GLY A 49 23.01 -8.96 2.01
N HIS A 50 23.54 -9.11 0.80
CA HIS A 50 24.98 -9.19 0.55
C HIS A 50 25.68 -7.87 0.95
N ALA A 51 26.35 -7.87 2.12
CA ALA A 51 26.88 -6.67 2.73
C ALA A 51 27.85 -5.92 1.81
N ASP A 52 28.76 -6.62 1.16
CA ASP A 52 29.73 -6.02 0.24
C ASP A 52 29.05 -5.34 -0.96
N GLU A 53 27.99 -5.95 -1.50
CA GLU A 53 27.20 -5.39 -2.60
C GLU A 53 26.46 -4.14 -2.15
N ILE A 54 25.80 -4.17 -0.98
CA ILE A 54 25.10 -3.01 -0.40
C ILE A 54 26.06 -1.83 -0.26
N LEU A 55 27.23 -2.06 0.36
CA LEU A 55 28.24 -1.01 0.56
C LEU A 55 28.81 -0.51 -0.79
N SER A 56 28.97 -1.41 -1.77
CA SER A 56 29.43 -1.04 -3.11
C SER A 56 28.42 -0.17 -3.85
N VAL A 57 27.13 -0.52 -3.82
CA VAL A 57 26.05 0.28 -4.41
C VAL A 57 25.97 1.63 -3.72
N GLY A 58 26.07 1.70 -2.38
CA GLY A 58 26.12 2.96 -1.64
C GLY A 58 27.23 3.89 -2.12
N ARG A 59 28.46 3.38 -2.29
CA ARG A 59 29.58 4.16 -2.86
C ARG A 59 29.29 4.65 -4.27
N THR A 60 28.64 3.84 -5.12
CA THR A 60 28.26 4.24 -6.47
C THR A 60 27.25 5.38 -6.46
N LEU A 61 26.35 5.41 -5.47
CA LEU A 61 25.39 6.49 -5.25
C LEU A 61 26.00 7.74 -4.57
N GLY A 62 27.29 7.70 -4.26
CA GLY A 62 27.97 8.79 -3.54
C GLY A 62 27.55 8.91 -2.07
N CYS A 63 27.00 7.85 -1.48
CA CYS A 63 26.55 7.80 -0.10
C CYS A 63 27.47 6.89 0.74
N GLU A 64 27.90 7.38 1.89
CA GLU A 64 28.59 6.56 2.90
C GLU A 64 27.53 5.88 3.78
N ILE A 65 27.57 4.55 3.83
CA ILE A 65 26.69 3.72 4.66
C ILE A 65 27.47 3.25 5.88
N ASP A 66 26.93 3.48 7.08
CA ASP A 66 27.51 2.92 8.31
C ASP A 66 27.39 1.39 8.27
N PRO A 67 28.51 0.64 8.27
CA PRO A 67 28.48 -0.82 8.27
C PRO A 67 27.67 -1.42 9.44
N ALA A 68 27.53 -0.72 10.55
CA ALA A 68 26.73 -1.18 11.70
C ALA A 68 25.23 -1.25 11.40
N THR A 69 24.76 -0.59 10.34
CA THR A 69 23.36 -0.65 9.86
C THR A 69 23.14 -1.77 8.84
N VAL A 70 24.18 -2.54 8.48
CA VAL A 70 24.11 -3.61 7.48
C VAL A 70 24.21 -4.97 8.16
N ILE A 71 23.25 -5.85 7.86
CA ILE A 71 23.25 -7.24 8.30
C ILE A 71 23.47 -8.13 7.07
N ASN A 72 24.56 -8.92 7.09
CA ASN A 72 24.84 -9.86 6.01
C ASN A 72 23.80 -10.98 5.98
N ALA A 73 23.31 -11.30 4.78
CA ALA A 73 22.47 -12.46 4.50
C ALA A 73 22.88 -13.04 3.14
N ASP A 74 23.16 -14.34 3.11
CA ASP A 74 23.70 -15.02 1.95
C ASP A 74 22.62 -15.48 0.97
N THR A 75 21.34 -15.48 1.41
CA THR A 75 20.19 -15.87 0.58
C THR A 75 19.03 -14.89 0.76
N ASP A 76 18.16 -14.82 -0.25
CA ASP A 76 16.92 -14.03 -0.19
C ASP A 76 16.01 -14.49 0.98
N GLU A 77 15.97 -15.80 1.24
CA GLU A 77 15.19 -16.40 2.32
C GLU A 77 15.71 -15.95 3.70
N ASP A 78 17.03 -15.92 3.89
CA ASP A 78 17.64 -15.41 5.12
C ASP A 78 17.38 -13.92 5.28
N ALA A 79 17.54 -13.13 4.22
CA ALA A 79 17.26 -11.70 4.25
C ALA A 79 15.78 -11.42 4.63
N ALA A 80 14.85 -12.18 4.07
CA ALA A 80 13.43 -12.07 4.42
C ALA A 80 13.14 -12.48 5.87
N ARG A 81 13.75 -13.57 6.35
CA ARG A 81 13.62 -14.06 7.72
C ARG A 81 14.15 -13.03 8.74
N ILE A 82 15.36 -12.53 8.52
CA ILE A 82 15.99 -11.51 9.38
C ILE A 82 15.13 -10.25 9.42
N ALA A 83 14.62 -9.79 8.27
CA ALA A 83 13.75 -8.62 8.24
C ALA A 83 12.49 -8.81 9.10
N VAL A 84 11.85 -9.99 9.04
CA VAL A 84 10.68 -10.32 9.86
C VAL A 84 11.04 -10.40 11.35
N GLU A 85 12.18 -11.00 11.71
CA GLU A 85 12.69 -11.05 13.09
C GLU A 85 12.88 -9.65 13.68
N LEU A 86 13.43 -8.71 12.90
CA LEU A 86 13.62 -7.31 13.36
C LEU A 86 12.28 -6.63 13.69
N ILE A 87 11.19 -6.96 13.00
CA ILE A 87 9.84 -6.48 13.34
C ILE A 87 9.35 -7.11 14.65
N LEU A 88 9.55 -8.42 14.82
CA LEU A 88 9.12 -9.14 16.02
C LEU A 88 9.87 -8.65 17.27
N ASP A 89 11.14 -8.34 17.13
CA ASP A 89 12.02 -7.82 18.20
C ASP A 89 11.76 -6.32 18.48
N GLY A 90 10.92 -5.64 17.71
CA GLY A 90 10.64 -4.21 17.83
C GLY A 90 11.83 -3.32 17.40
N ARG A 91 12.81 -3.85 16.69
CA ARG A 91 13.99 -3.14 16.16
C ARG A 91 13.69 -2.42 14.84
N ALA A 92 12.64 -2.82 14.14
CA ALA A 92 12.13 -2.12 12.97
C ALA A 92 10.61 -1.95 13.08
N ASP A 93 10.09 -0.89 12.46
CA ASP A 93 8.67 -0.50 12.50
C ASP A 93 7.91 -1.00 11.28
N PHE A 94 8.58 -1.16 10.13
CA PHE A 94 7.98 -1.65 8.88
C PHE A 94 9.02 -2.31 7.97
N LEU A 95 8.53 -2.99 6.93
CA LEU A 95 9.36 -3.70 5.97
C LEU A 95 9.40 -2.99 4.62
N GLN A 96 10.56 -3.08 3.94
CA GLN A 96 10.72 -2.75 2.53
C GLN A 96 11.27 -3.98 1.79
N LYS A 97 10.60 -4.37 0.70
CA LYS A 97 11.12 -5.35 -0.24
C LYS A 97 12.12 -4.68 -1.20
N GLY A 98 13.35 -5.15 -1.22
CA GLY A 98 14.37 -4.79 -2.23
C GLY A 98 14.38 -5.75 -3.42
N LEU A 99 15.58 -6.17 -3.86
CA LEU A 99 15.80 -6.99 -5.04
C LEU A 99 15.57 -8.49 -4.76
N MET A 100 14.34 -8.87 -4.52
CA MET A 100 13.94 -10.27 -4.33
C MET A 100 12.57 -10.57 -4.95
N GLN A 101 12.22 -11.85 -5.05
CA GLN A 101 10.88 -12.28 -5.45
C GLN A 101 9.87 -11.87 -4.38
N THR A 102 8.70 -11.36 -4.80
CA THR A 102 7.60 -11.02 -3.87
C THR A 102 7.16 -12.25 -3.06
N ALA A 103 7.14 -13.43 -3.68
CA ALA A 103 6.79 -14.67 -3.00
C ALA A 103 7.72 -15.01 -1.83
N THR A 104 9.02 -14.70 -1.92
CA THR A 104 10.01 -15.01 -0.87
C THR A 104 9.73 -14.21 0.40
N ILE A 105 9.59 -12.89 0.29
CA ILE A 105 9.30 -12.06 1.47
C ILE A 105 7.92 -12.37 2.04
N LEU A 106 6.91 -12.56 1.20
CA LEU A 106 5.57 -12.89 1.67
C LEU A 106 5.51 -14.24 2.39
N LYS A 107 6.26 -15.24 1.93
CA LYS A 107 6.38 -16.55 2.60
C LYS A 107 6.94 -16.40 4.03
N ALA A 108 7.94 -15.54 4.22
CA ALA A 108 8.46 -15.24 5.56
C ALA A 108 7.40 -14.51 6.43
N VAL A 109 6.70 -13.52 5.85
CA VAL A 109 5.67 -12.74 6.55
C VAL A 109 4.51 -13.60 7.03
N VAL A 110 4.00 -14.54 6.20
CA VAL A 110 2.86 -15.40 6.54
C VAL A 110 3.24 -16.68 7.26
N ASN A 111 4.50 -16.92 7.57
CA ASN A 111 4.93 -18.11 8.29
C ASN A 111 4.18 -18.21 9.62
N LYS A 112 3.53 -19.35 9.89
CA LYS A 112 2.68 -19.53 11.07
C LYS A 112 3.44 -19.50 12.40
N GLN A 113 4.74 -19.84 12.39
CA GLN A 113 5.56 -19.94 13.60
C GLN A 113 6.41 -18.68 13.83
N THR A 114 6.99 -18.14 12.76
CA THR A 114 8.00 -17.09 12.82
C THR A 114 7.60 -15.81 12.07
N GLY A 115 6.40 -15.76 11.49
CA GLY A 115 5.94 -14.63 10.70
C GLY A 115 5.22 -13.56 11.52
N ILE A 116 4.80 -12.53 10.81
CA ILE A 116 4.10 -11.37 11.35
C ILE A 116 2.65 -11.26 10.84
N GLY A 117 2.08 -12.35 10.32
CA GLY A 117 0.67 -12.42 9.95
C GLY A 117 -0.24 -12.28 11.18
N ILE A 118 -1.39 -11.62 11.02
CA ILE A 118 -2.36 -11.36 12.11
C ILE A 118 -3.65 -12.15 11.97
N GLY A 119 -3.62 -13.24 11.17
CA GLY A 119 -4.77 -14.14 11.01
C GLY A 119 -5.82 -13.67 10.01
N ARG A 120 -5.63 -12.53 9.34
CA ARG A 120 -6.48 -12.09 8.23
C ARG A 120 -5.70 -12.01 6.93
N PRO A 121 -6.38 -12.08 5.75
CA PRO A 121 -5.72 -11.92 4.47
C PRO A 121 -5.05 -10.56 4.33
N MET A 122 -3.84 -10.54 3.77
CA MET A 122 -3.16 -9.32 3.36
C MET A 122 -3.69 -8.86 2.01
N SER A 123 -3.71 -7.54 1.78
CA SER A 123 -4.07 -6.92 0.51
C SER A 123 -3.10 -5.81 0.14
N HIS A 124 -3.06 -5.48 -1.14
CA HIS A 124 -2.22 -4.42 -1.68
C HIS A 124 -3.07 -3.17 -1.95
N VAL A 125 -2.59 -2.01 -1.52
CA VAL A 125 -3.13 -0.71 -1.91
C VAL A 125 -2.08 0.03 -2.74
N ALA A 126 -2.44 0.39 -3.96
CA ALA A 126 -1.73 1.39 -4.74
C ALA A 126 -2.32 2.77 -4.39
N LEU A 127 -1.53 3.63 -3.75
CA LEU A 127 -1.89 5.02 -3.52
C LEU A 127 -1.32 5.84 -4.68
N LEU A 128 -2.17 6.61 -5.36
CA LEU A 128 -1.86 7.29 -6.61
C LEU A 128 -2.05 8.80 -6.48
N GLU A 129 -1.12 9.56 -7.04
CA GLU A 129 -1.28 10.97 -7.39
C GLU A 129 -1.56 11.02 -8.89
N VAL A 130 -2.84 11.19 -9.24
CA VAL A 130 -3.29 11.16 -10.65
C VAL A 130 -3.46 12.59 -11.15
N PRO A 131 -2.77 13.01 -12.21
CA PRO A 131 -3.00 14.32 -12.83
C PRO A 131 -4.48 14.52 -13.19
N GLY A 132 -5.04 15.65 -12.75
CA GLY A 132 -6.47 15.94 -12.96
C GLY A 132 -7.40 15.42 -11.86
N TYR A 133 -6.94 14.66 -10.90
CA TYR A 133 -7.70 14.30 -9.70
C TYR A 133 -7.19 15.09 -8.48
N ALA A 134 -8.12 15.66 -7.71
CA ALA A 134 -7.77 16.69 -6.72
C ALA A 134 -7.06 16.20 -5.45
N LYS A 135 -6.95 14.89 -5.27
CA LYS A 135 -6.40 14.25 -4.06
C LYS A 135 -5.75 12.90 -4.36
N LEU A 136 -5.02 12.36 -3.38
CA LEU A 136 -4.51 10.99 -3.51
C LEU A 136 -5.65 10.00 -3.61
N LEU A 137 -5.52 9.02 -4.50
CA LEU A 137 -6.51 8.00 -4.83
C LEU A 137 -5.95 6.60 -4.53
N GLY A 138 -6.62 5.86 -3.65
CA GLY A 138 -6.30 4.44 -3.41
C GLY A 138 -6.95 3.53 -4.45
N VAL A 139 -6.23 2.52 -4.91
CA VAL A 139 -6.76 1.40 -5.72
C VAL A 139 -6.41 0.09 -5.05
N THR A 140 -7.40 -0.75 -4.75
CA THR A 140 -7.22 -2.03 -4.04
C THR A 140 -8.19 -3.11 -4.54
N ASP A 141 -7.82 -4.38 -4.63
CA ASP A 141 -6.50 -4.98 -4.58
C ASP A 141 -5.97 -5.22 -5.99
N GLY A 142 -4.82 -4.68 -6.29
CA GLY A 142 -4.17 -4.85 -7.60
C GLY A 142 -2.91 -5.73 -7.55
N GLY A 143 -2.62 -6.42 -6.42
CA GLY A 143 -1.33 -7.08 -6.28
C GLY A 143 -1.26 -8.33 -5.40
N MET A 144 -2.30 -8.69 -4.64
CA MET A 144 -2.22 -9.76 -3.64
C MET A 144 -3.25 -10.87 -3.82
N MET A 145 -4.52 -10.56 -3.97
CA MET A 145 -5.60 -11.54 -4.04
C MET A 145 -6.15 -11.66 -5.48
N PRO A 146 -5.80 -12.73 -6.24
CA PRO A 146 -6.17 -12.83 -7.65
C PRO A 146 -7.68 -12.76 -7.90
N ASN A 147 -8.46 -13.60 -7.22
CA ASN A 147 -9.91 -13.70 -7.34
C ASN A 147 -10.52 -13.80 -5.94
N PRO A 148 -10.63 -12.68 -5.20
CA PRO A 148 -11.20 -12.71 -3.87
C PRO A 148 -12.69 -13.03 -3.91
N ASP A 149 -13.12 -13.94 -3.04
CA ASP A 149 -14.53 -14.11 -2.69
C ASP A 149 -15.03 -12.92 -1.85
N LEU A 150 -16.29 -12.93 -1.43
CA LEU A 150 -16.86 -11.84 -0.65
C LEU A 150 -16.08 -11.58 0.65
N GLU A 151 -15.67 -12.63 1.37
CA GLU A 151 -14.92 -12.47 2.62
C GLU A 151 -13.51 -11.93 2.36
N GLY A 152 -12.86 -12.36 1.28
CA GLY A 152 -11.62 -11.77 0.79
C GLY A 152 -11.79 -10.28 0.44
N LYS A 153 -12.87 -9.90 -0.26
CA LYS A 153 -13.19 -8.50 -0.57
C LYS A 153 -13.46 -7.67 0.70
N LYS A 154 -14.12 -8.23 1.70
CA LYS A 154 -14.30 -7.57 3.01
C LYS A 154 -12.95 -7.32 3.71
N ALA A 155 -12.03 -8.30 3.66
CA ALA A 155 -10.69 -8.11 4.21
C ALA A 155 -9.91 -7.01 3.47
N ILE A 156 -10.03 -6.94 2.12
CA ILE A 156 -9.45 -5.88 1.29
C ILE A 156 -9.98 -4.51 1.72
N VAL A 157 -11.30 -4.36 1.84
CA VAL A 157 -11.93 -3.10 2.28
C VAL A 157 -11.44 -2.70 3.66
N ARG A 158 -11.44 -3.62 4.64
CA ARG A 158 -10.98 -3.35 5.99
C ARG A 158 -9.53 -2.87 6.02
N ASN A 159 -8.64 -3.53 5.31
CA ASN A 159 -7.24 -3.13 5.21
C ASN A 159 -7.08 -1.73 4.61
N ALA A 160 -7.82 -1.42 3.55
CA ALA A 160 -7.76 -0.12 2.89
C ALA A 160 -8.30 1.01 3.78
N VAL A 161 -9.41 0.79 4.49
CA VAL A 161 -9.98 1.74 5.46
C VAL A 161 -8.98 2.00 6.60
N GLU A 162 -8.37 0.95 7.17
CA GLU A 162 -7.34 1.10 8.21
C GLU A 162 -6.14 1.93 7.72
N MET A 163 -5.68 1.70 6.49
CA MET A 163 -4.63 2.53 5.89
C MET A 163 -5.04 3.99 5.83
N PHE A 164 -6.22 4.29 5.29
CA PHE A 164 -6.67 5.68 5.14
C PHE A 164 -6.90 6.36 6.49
N HIS A 165 -7.37 5.65 7.51
CA HIS A 165 -7.40 6.17 8.87
C HIS A 165 -6.00 6.52 9.40
N ALA A 166 -5.00 5.66 9.17
CA ALA A 166 -3.62 5.94 9.52
C ALA A 166 -3.03 7.14 8.75
N LEU A 167 -3.49 7.38 7.52
CA LEU A 167 -3.18 8.58 6.74
C LEU A 167 -3.96 9.83 7.20
N GLY A 168 -4.82 9.73 8.23
CA GLY A 168 -5.55 10.85 8.81
C GLY A 168 -6.89 11.17 8.16
N TYR A 169 -7.48 10.24 7.41
CA TYR A 169 -8.86 10.35 6.93
C TYR A 169 -9.81 9.86 8.02
N GLU A 170 -10.74 10.71 8.48
CA GLU A 170 -11.70 10.33 9.53
C GLU A 170 -12.79 9.39 9.01
N GLU A 171 -13.23 9.59 7.76
CA GLU A 171 -14.31 8.85 7.12
C GLU A 171 -14.02 8.71 5.62
N PRO A 172 -13.14 7.77 5.23
CA PRO A 172 -12.79 7.59 3.82
C PRO A 172 -14.00 7.17 2.98
N LEU A 173 -14.05 7.68 1.74
CA LEU A 173 -15.09 7.44 0.75
C LEU A 173 -14.64 6.34 -0.22
N LEU A 174 -15.36 5.22 -0.26
CA LEU A 174 -15.01 4.06 -1.06
C LEU A 174 -16.02 3.82 -2.18
N SER A 175 -15.53 3.41 -3.34
CA SER A 175 -16.35 2.98 -4.48
C SER A 175 -16.03 1.54 -4.85
N ALA A 176 -16.99 0.61 -4.66
CA ALA A 176 -16.87 -0.78 -5.10
C ALA A 176 -17.22 -0.87 -6.60
N LEU A 177 -16.17 -0.89 -7.42
CA LEU A 177 -16.26 -0.74 -8.86
C LEU A 177 -16.86 -1.96 -9.56
N CYS A 178 -17.79 -1.67 -10.44
CA CYS A 178 -18.41 -2.62 -11.37
C CYS A 178 -18.60 -1.99 -12.75
N ALA A 179 -18.92 -2.81 -13.75
CA ALA A 179 -19.29 -2.32 -15.07
C ALA A 179 -20.76 -1.82 -15.16
N ALA A 180 -21.54 -1.99 -14.08
CA ALA A 180 -22.95 -1.60 -14.00
C ALA A 180 -23.29 -1.14 -12.60
N GLU A 181 -24.32 -0.29 -12.49
CA GLU A 181 -24.80 0.31 -11.24
C GLU A 181 -25.95 -0.51 -10.59
N ASN A 182 -26.51 -1.47 -11.33
CA ASN A 182 -27.60 -2.31 -10.85
C ASN A 182 -27.10 -3.69 -10.47
N VAL A 183 -27.62 -4.22 -9.36
CA VAL A 183 -27.31 -5.58 -8.93
C VAL A 183 -27.88 -6.60 -9.93
N SER A 184 -27.03 -7.47 -10.44
CA SER A 184 -27.39 -8.55 -11.34
C SER A 184 -26.74 -9.86 -10.91
N PRO A 185 -27.50 -10.94 -10.64
CA PRO A 185 -26.94 -12.26 -10.34
C PRO A 185 -26.06 -12.83 -11.45
N LYS A 186 -26.14 -12.30 -12.66
CA LYS A 186 -25.31 -12.70 -13.80
C LYS A 186 -23.91 -12.03 -13.78
N ILE A 187 -23.76 -10.99 -12.97
CA ILE A 187 -22.53 -10.18 -12.84
C ILE A 187 -22.18 -10.19 -11.36
N ILE A 188 -21.43 -11.20 -10.93
CA ILE A 188 -21.20 -11.49 -9.51
C ILE A 188 -20.57 -10.31 -8.76
N GLU A 189 -19.70 -9.53 -9.40
CA GLU A 189 -19.09 -8.34 -8.80
C GLU A 189 -20.11 -7.30 -8.36
N THR A 190 -21.29 -7.21 -9.00
CA THR A 190 -22.35 -6.28 -8.57
C THR A 190 -23.05 -6.78 -7.30
N VAL A 191 -23.17 -8.10 -7.14
CA VAL A 191 -23.72 -8.73 -5.93
C VAL A 191 -22.75 -8.52 -4.75
N ASP A 192 -21.47 -8.75 -4.98
CA ASP A 192 -20.45 -8.55 -3.96
C ASP A 192 -20.34 -7.06 -3.55
N ALA A 193 -20.38 -6.14 -4.52
CA ALA A 193 -20.34 -4.70 -4.25
C ALA A 193 -21.54 -4.24 -3.39
N ALA A 194 -22.75 -4.73 -3.68
CA ALA A 194 -23.91 -4.45 -2.85
C ALA A 194 -23.76 -5.04 -1.44
N ALA A 195 -23.20 -6.24 -1.30
CA ALA A 195 -22.95 -6.86 -0.01
C ALA A 195 -21.90 -6.08 0.80
N LEU A 196 -20.84 -5.56 0.16
CA LEU A 196 -19.84 -4.69 0.78
C LEU A 196 -20.47 -3.39 1.28
N LYS A 197 -21.38 -2.77 0.50
CA LYS A 197 -22.13 -1.60 0.93
C LYS A 197 -22.96 -1.89 2.18
N GLN A 198 -23.65 -3.01 2.24
CA GLN A 198 -24.42 -3.42 3.42
C GLN A 198 -23.54 -3.67 4.63
N ALA A 199 -22.36 -4.29 4.45
CA ALA A 199 -21.38 -4.50 5.52
C ALA A 199 -20.84 -3.17 6.07
N ALA A 200 -20.56 -2.20 5.21
CA ALA A 200 -20.14 -0.85 5.61
C ALA A 200 -21.24 -0.12 6.40
N LEU A 201 -22.50 -0.18 5.95
CA LEU A 201 -23.66 0.37 6.69
C LEU A 201 -23.84 -0.30 8.06
N GLY A 202 -23.49 -1.59 8.17
CA GLY A 202 -23.45 -2.33 9.44
C GLY A 202 -22.25 -2.02 10.33
N GLY A 203 -21.33 -1.15 9.92
CA GLY A 203 -20.13 -0.76 10.68
C GLY A 203 -19.00 -1.78 10.66
N GLU A 204 -19.02 -2.79 9.78
CA GLU A 204 -18.04 -3.89 9.75
C GLU A 204 -16.61 -3.41 9.48
N PHE A 205 -16.44 -2.27 8.79
CA PHE A 205 -15.13 -1.73 8.39
C PHE A 205 -14.68 -0.52 9.22
N GLY A 206 -15.43 -0.16 10.28
CA GLY A 206 -15.23 1.08 10.99
C GLY A 206 -15.89 2.27 10.30
N ARG A 207 -15.43 3.49 10.61
CA ARG A 207 -16.02 4.71 10.06
C ARG A 207 -15.60 4.92 8.62
N CYS A 208 -16.48 4.67 7.68
CA CYS A 208 -16.28 4.89 6.25
C CYS A 208 -17.63 4.98 5.53
N ILE A 209 -17.63 5.51 4.32
CA ILE A 209 -18.78 5.46 3.42
C ILE A 209 -18.38 4.61 2.21
N LEU A 210 -19.10 3.52 1.96
CA LEU A 210 -18.88 2.65 0.80
C LEU A 210 -20.11 2.63 -0.08
N GLU A 211 -19.93 2.97 -1.35
CA GLU A 211 -20.94 2.87 -2.39
C GLU A 211 -20.61 1.76 -3.37
N GLY A 212 -21.63 1.05 -3.81
CA GLY A 212 -21.52 -0.01 -4.83
C GLY A 212 -22.80 -0.83 -4.98
N PRO A 213 -23.01 -1.42 -6.18
CA PRO A 213 -22.16 -1.32 -7.38
C PRO A 213 -22.14 0.08 -7.99
N ILE A 214 -20.99 0.52 -8.48
CA ILE A 214 -20.81 1.84 -9.11
C ILE A 214 -19.79 1.74 -10.24
N SER A 215 -20.03 2.44 -11.34
CA SER A 215 -19.06 2.53 -12.44
C SER A 215 -17.97 3.57 -12.16
N LEU A 216 -16.83 3.46 -12.86
CA LEU A 216 -15.68 4.32 -12.64
C LEU A 216 -15.96 5.80 -12.88
N ASP A 217 -16.71 6.11 -13.95
CA ASP A 217 -17.11 7.47 -14.28
C ASP A 217 -17.99 8.09 -13.19
N LEU A 218 -18.96 7.35 -12.64
CA LEU A 218 -19.78 7.83 -11.54
C LEU A 218 -18.99 8.01 -10.23
N ALA A 219 -17.99 7.17 -10.00
CA ALA A 219 -17.13 7.28 -8.82
C ALA A 219 -16.25 8.55 -8.84
N LEU A 220 -15.76 8.96 -10.02
CA LEU A 220 -14.74 10.00 -10.15
C LEU A 220 -15.25 11.32 -10.73
N ASP A 221 -16.39 11.32 -11.46
CA ASP A 221 -16.92 12.49 -12.15
C ASP A 221 -18.35 12.83 -11.71
N ALA A 222 -18.50 13.97 -11.03
CA ALA A 222 -19.79 14.45 -10.57
C ALA A 222 -20.74 14.85 -11.72
N GLU A 223 -20.21 15.28 -12.88
CA GLU A 223 -21.04 15.64 -14.03
C GLU A 223 -21.63 14.40 -14.69
N SER A 224 -20.86 13.34 -14.83
CA SER A 224 -21.34 12.03 -15.31
C SER A 224 -22.48 11.50 -14.43
N ALA A 225 -22.36 11.61 -13.11
CA ALA A 225 -23.42 11.21 -12.19
C ALA A 225 -24.68 12.05 -12.33
N LYS A 226 -24.54 13.36 -12.48
CA LYS A 226 -25.67 14.26 -12.71
C LYS A 226 -26.42 13.93 -13.99
N ILE A 227 -25.69 13.67 -15.09
CA ILE A 227 -26.29 13.28 -16.39
C ILE A 227 -27.07 11.97 -16.27
N LYS A 228 -26.52 10.99 -15.55
CA LYS A 228 -27.15 9.67 -15.33
C LYS A 228 -28.20 9.66 -14.21
N GLY A 229 -28.42 10.79 -13.50
CA GLY A 229 -29.34 10.86 -12.37
C GLY A 229 -28.93 9.98 -11.19
N TYR A 230 -27.62 9.77 -11.01
CA TYR A 230 -27.07 8.93 -9.94
C TYR A 230 -26.66 9.80 -8.74
N GLU A 231 -27.29 9.56 -7.60
CA GLU A 231 -26.99 10.29 -6.36
C GLU A 231 -26.26 9.40 -5.36
N SER A 232 -25.04 9.81 -4.98
CA SER A 232 -24.26 9.13 -3.97
C SER A 232 -23.26 10.08 -3.31
N PRO A 233 -22.97 9.93 -2.02
CA PRO A 233 -22.01 10.78 -1.30
C PRO A 233 -20.57 10.62 -1.78
N VAL A 234 -20.23 9.52 -2.50
CA VAL A 234 -18.86 9.25 -2.97
C VAL A 234 -18.57 9.83 -4.35
N THR A 235 -19.60 10.17 -5.13
CA THR A 235 -19.47 10.64 -6.52
C THR A 235 -18.58 11.86 -6.65
N GLY A 236 -17.55 11.79 -7.50
CA GLY A 236 -16.55 12.84 -7.72
C GLY A 236 -15.65 13.10 -6.50
N LYS A 237 -15.77 12.29 -5.43
CA LYS A 237 -15.05 12.48 -4.16
C LYS A 237 -14.44 11.19 -3.61
N THR A 238 -14.38 10.14 -4.40
CA THR A 238 -13.87 8.83 -3.97
C THR A 238 -12.43 8.92 -3.49
N ASP A 239 -12.14 8.34 -2.34
CA ASP A 239 -10.78 8.19 -1.79
C ASP A 239 -10.17 6.85 -2.19
N ILE A 240 -11.00 5.80 -2.27
CA ILE A 240 -10.55 4.43 -2.51
C ILE A 240 -11.44 3.75 -3.56
N LEU A 241 -10.83 3.26 -4.61
CA LEU A 241 -11.45 2.38 -5.59
C LEU A 241 -11.21 0.92 -5.18
N VAL A 242 -12.28 0.19 -4.89
CA VAL A 242 -12.26 -1.24 -4.64
C VAL A 242 -12.58 -1.96 -5.93
N VAL A 243 -11.58 -2.60 -6.53
CA VAL A 243 -11.71 -3.25 -7.84
C VAL A 243 -12.25 -4.69 -7.70
N PRO A 244 -12.93 -5.23 -8.73
CA PRO A 244 -13.55 -6.55 -8.65
C PRO A 244 -12.55 -7.71 -8.60
N SER A 245 -11.35 -7.53 -9.13
CA SER A 245 -10.29 -8.55 -9.17
C SER A 245 -8.91 -7.90 -9.22
N MET A 246 -7.87 -8.67 -8.85
CA MET A 246 -6.49 -8.23 -8.94
C MET A 246 -6.09 -7.80 -10.36
N SER A 247 -6.55 -8.52 -11.38
CA SER A 247 -6.25 -8.18 -12.77
C SER A 247 -6.82 -6.83 -13.16
N ALA A 248 -8.06 -6.51 -12.77
CA ALA A 248 -8.67 -5.21 -13.02
C ALA A 248 -7.87 -4.09 -12.34
N GLY A 249 -7.50 -4.26 -11.08
CA GLY A 249 -6.69 -3.29 -10.34
C GLY A 249 -5.30 -3.10 -10.92
N ASN A 250 -4.61 -4.19 -11.22
CA ASN A 250 -3.27 -4.15 -11.79
C ASN A 250 -3.22 -3.43 -13.14
N ILE A 251 -4.17 -3.75 -14.03
CA ILE A 251 -4.27 -3.10 -15.36
C ILE A 251 -4.61 -1.62 -15.19
N MET A 252 -5.57 -1.28 -14.32
CA MET A 252 -5.96 0.11 -14.07
C MET A 252 -4.78 0.93 -13.53
N VAL A 253 -4.08 0.45 -12.50
CA VAL A 253 -2.94 1.16 -11.91
C VAL A 253 -1.85 1.39 -12.95
N LYS A 254 -1.49 0.37 -13.73
CA LYS A 254 -0.50 0.52 -14.81
C LYS A 254 -0.95 1.48 -15.89
N ALA A 255 -2.22 1.42 -16.29
CA ALA A 255 -2.77 2.37 -17.27
C ALA A 255 -2.71 3.82 -16.78
N LEU A 256 -3.00 4.06 -15.50
CA LEU A 256 -2.88 5.40 -14.92
C LEU A 256 -1.42 5.89 -14.87
N ILE A 257 -0.46 5.01 -14.59
CA ILE A 257 0.97 5.36 -14.61
C ILE A 257 1.43 5.64 -16.05
N GLU A 258 1.21 4.71 -16.96
CA GLU A 258 1.76 4.77 -18.32
C GLU A 258 1.09 5.84 -19.21
N PHE A 259 -0.23 6.00 -19.09
CA PHE A 259 -0.99 6.90 -19.98
C PHE A 259 -1.33 8.25 -19.33
N ALA A 260 -1.53 8.29 -18.01
CA ALA A 260 -1.88 9.53 -17.32
C ALA A 260 -0.72 10.15 -16.53
N GLY A 261 0.44 9.49 -16.46
CA GLY A 261 1.59 10.00 -15.73
C GLY A 261 1.39 10.02 -14.20
N ALA A 262 0.56 9.11 -13.68
CA ALA A 262 0.32 9.05 -12.25
C ALA A 262 1.57 8.59 -11.49
N LYS A 263 1.84 9.23 -10.34
CA LYS A 263 2.83 8.76 -9.38
C LYS A 263 2.19 7.75 -8.44
N MET A 264 2.99 6.83 -7.91
CA MET A 264 2.47 5.72 -7.10
C MET A 264 3.27 5.50 -5.81
N ALA A 265 2.57 4.98 -4.80
CA ALA A 265 3.14 4.23 -3.67
C ALA A 265 2.43 2.87 -3.58
N GLY A 266 3.18 1.78 -3.40
CA GLY A 266 2.64 0.43 -3.23
C GLY A 266 2.86 -0.11 -1.81
N VAL A 267 1.76 -0.46 -1.11
CA VAL A 267 1.83 -0.94 0.28
C VAL A 267 0.97 -2.18 0.46
N VAL A 268 1.53 -3.19 1.13
CA VAL A 268 0.78 -4.36 1.60
C VAL A 268 0.42 -4.19 3.06
N ILE A 269 -0.84 -4.48 3.37
CA ILE A 269 -1.48 -4.30 4.68
C ILE A 269 -2.14 -5.61 5.12
N GLY A 270 -2.35 -5.81 6.41
CA GLY A 270 -2.91 -7.03 6.98
C GLY A 270 -1.86 -7.92 7.66
N ALA A 271 -0.69 -7.37 7.97
CA ALA A 271 0.31 -7.92 8.86
C ALA A 271 0.50 -7.02 10.09
N LYS A 272 1.39 -7.39 11.02
CA LYS A 272 1.71 -6.59 12.23
C LYS A 272 2.28 -5.20 11.90
N CYS A 273 2.82 -5.01 10.70
CA CYS A 273 3.32 -3.74 10.21
C CYS A 273 2.98 -3.59 8.72
N PRO A 274 2.98 -2.37 8.16
CA PRO A 274 2.88 -2.17 6.72
C PRO A 274 4.16 -2.65 6.02
N ILE A 275 4.02 -3.04 4.75
CA ILE A 275 5.13 -3.52 3.93
C ILE A 275 5.17 -2.68 2.66
N ALA A 276 6.23 -1.90 2.47
CA ALA A 276 6.49 -1.23 1.22
C ALA A 276 6.87 -2.28 0.15
N LEU A 277 5.96 -2.48 -0.79
CA LEU A 277 6.08 -3.53 -1.78
C LEU A 277 5.86 -2.99 -3.19
N ASN A 278 6.94 -2.91 -3.94
CA ASN A 278 6.98 -2.40 -5.30
C ASN A 278 7.44 -3.48 -6.28
N SER A 279 7.18 -3.25 -7.57
CA SER A 279 7.77 -4.04 -8.66
C SER A 279 9.30 -3.96 -8.60
N ARG A 280 10.00 -4.97 -9.13
CA ARG A 280 11.46 -4.89 -9.31
C ARG A 280 11.90 -3.77 -10.25
N SER A 281 11.03 -3.41 -11.21
CA SER A 281 11.24 -2.31 -12.16
C SER A 281 10.74 -0.95 -11.67
N ALA A 282 10.25 -0.86 -10.43
CA ALA A 282 9.75 0.39 -9.87
C ALA A 282 10.85 1.45 -9.79
N SER A 283 10.48 2.69 -10.09
CA SER A 283 11.37 3.82 -10.01
C SER A 283 11.78 4.14 -8.57
N PHE A 284 12.83 4.94 -8.42
CA PHE A 284 13.20 5.55 -7.15
C PHE A 284 12.00 6.25 -6.48
N GLU A 285 11.27 7.10 -7.23
CA GLU A 285 10.15 7.89 -6.71
C GLU A 285 9.02 7.00 -6.15
N GLU A 286 8.69 5.93 -6.86
CA GLU A 286 7.68 4.97 -6.42
C GLU A 286 8.07 4.28 -5.10
N LYS A 287 9.33 3.84 -4.98
CA LYS A 287 9.86 3.22 -3.77
C LYS A 287 9.92 4.22 -2.61
N TYR A 288 10.37 5.44 -2.87
CA TYR A 288 10.43 6.52 -1.89
C TYR A 288 9.01 6.87 -1.37
N ASN A 289 8.03 7.05 -2.24
CA ASN A 289 6.65 7.31 -1.84
C ASN A 289 6.08 6.18 -0.96
N SER A 290 6.42 4.91 -1.27
CA SER A 290 5.98 3.76 -0.47
C SER A 290 6.58 3.77 0.93
N LEU A 291 7.84 4.20 1.06
CA LEU A 291 8.46 4.41 2.38
C LEU A 291 7.74 5.47 3.19
N LEU A 292 7.37 6.61 2.57
CA LEU A 292 6.63 7.68 3.24
C LEU A 292 5.29 7.17 3.80
N VAL A 293 4.53 6.43 2.99
CA VAL A 293 3.25 5.85 3.42
C VAL A 293 3.45 4.90 4.60
N CYS A 294 4.40 3.97 4.51
CA CYS A 294 4.68 3.01 5.57
C CYS A 294 5.16 3.70 6.86
N ALA A 295 6.01 4.72 6.76
CA ALA A 295 6.49 5.48 7.91
C ALA A 295 5.34 6.19 8.64
N LEU A 296 4.42 6.83 7.90
CA LEU A 296 3.25 7.48 8.48
C LEU A 296 2.31 6.48 9.17
N MET A 297 2.03 5.35 8.51
CA MET A 297 1.21 4.28 9.07
C MET A 297 1.79 3.70 10.37
N SER A 298 3.12 3.61 10.47
CA SER A 298 3.81 3.08 11.64
C SER A 298 3.84 4.05 12.83
N GLY A 299 3.43 5.31 12.64
CA GLY A 299 3.34 6.34 13.69
C GLY A 299 2.05 6.28 14.50
N GLY A 300 0.98 5.66 14.02
CA GLY A 300 -0.24 5.41 14.75
C GLY A 300 -0.01 4.39 15.87
N LYS A 301 -0.68 4.52 17.02
CA LYS A 301 -0.64 3.51 18.10
C LYS A 301 -0.96 2.15 17.48
N ARG A 302 -0.08 1.16 17.70
CA ARG A 302 -0.36 -0.23 17.32
C ARG A 302 -1.74 -0.60 17.87
N ALA A 303 -2.72 -0.81 16.98
CA ALA A 303 -4.01 -1.34 17.40
C ALA A 303 -3.78 -2.76 17.91
N GLY A 304 -3.94 -2.97 19.21
CA GLY A 304 -3.91 -4.26 19.87
C GLY A 304 -2.52 -4.71 20.34
N ALA A 305 -2.01 -4.12 21.41
CA ALA A 305 -1.13 -4.79 22.36
C ALA A 305 -1.97 -5.33 23.52
#